data_29b906fa5704aa6998fa80625bc0036e
#
_entry.id   29b906fa5704aa6998fa80625bc0036e
#
_cell.length_a   1.000
_cell.length_b   1.000
_cell.length_c   1.000
_cell.angle_alpha   90.00
_cell.angle_beta   90.00
_cell.angle_gamma   90.00
#
_symmetry.space_group_name_H-M   'P 1'
#
loop_
_entity.id
_entity.type
_entity.pdbx_description
1 polymer ?
#
loop_
_entity_poly.entity_id
_entity_poly.type
_entity_poly.pdbx_seq_one_letter_code
_entity_poly.pdbx_strand_id
1 'polypeptide(L)'
;MLDFRVDTFLTVCRTMNFTRAAEQLHITQPAVSQHIRALEEQYDTKLFRYQGKQLQLTESGRLFFRTAATMHHDALHLRELIQQEDHSRHLCFGATLTIGEYVMPGPLLHLLEREPDIRLRMLTANTQELLRLLDQGELDFAIVEGYFDRQAYDSLTYCIQPYLPVCAPFYQFERPVQRMEDLLGERLLVREPGSGTRNVLERVLEERNLNVQSFRRLSELGSLNAIKKLVCAGAGISFFYRPVVQAELDAGQLQEIFLEDGSIFHDFTFLWRQGSVFAPYYREIFHLLHGSDSFGADG
;
A
#
# COMPACT_ATOMS: atom_id res chain seq x y z
N MET A 1 20.94 -18.98 6.25
CA MET A 1 20.57 -19.25 4.85
C MET A 1 19.41 -20.24 4.86
N LEU A 2 18.33 -19.92 4.19
CA LEU A 2 17.15 -20.80 4.16
C LEU A 2 17.42 -22.00 3.23
N ASP A 3 16.69 -23.07 3.47
CA ASP A 3 16.66 -24.25 2.60
C ASP A 3 16.17 -23.83 1.20
N PHE A 4 16.86 -24.22 0.13
CA PHE A 4 16.50 -23.91 -1.27
C PHE A 4 15.08 -24.38 -1.64
N ARG A 5 14.53 -25.35 -0.93
CA ARG A 5 13.15 -25.82 -1.09
C ARG A 5 12.14 -24.75 -0.65
N VAL A 6 12.50 -23.92 0.33
CA VAL A 6 11.70 -22.77 0.75
C VAL A 6 11.64 -21.72 -0.37
N ASP A 7 12.78 -21.44 -1.04
CA ASP A 7 12.80 -20.53 -2.19
C ASP A 7 11.93 -21.06 -3.33
N THR A 8 11.96 -22.38 -3.56
CA THR A 8 11.05 -23.05 -4.52
C THR A 8 9.60 -22.86 -4.13
N PHE A 9 9.24 -23.07 -2.86
CA PHE A 9 7.90 -22.87 -2.36
C PHE A 9 7.42 -21.43 -2.53
N LEU A 10 8.25 -20.45 -2.15
CA LEU A 10 7.94 -19.01 -2.31
C LEU A 10 7.73 -18.66 -3.79
N THR A 11 8.54 -19.22 -4.69
CA THR A 11 8.39 -18.99 -6.14
C THR A 11 7.10 -19.62 -6.69
N VAL A 12 6.71 -20.81 -6.21
CA VAL A 12 5.41 -21.41 -6.57
C VAL A 12 4.26 -20.54 -6.06
N CYS A 13 4.36 -19.99 -4.85
CA CYS A 13 3.36 -19.05 -4.31
C CYS A 13 3.21 -17.77 -5.15
N ARG A 14 4.33 -17.23 -5.67
CA ARG A 14 4.32 -16.03 -6.53
C ARG A 14 3.66 -16.29 -7.88
N THR A 15 3.93 -17.43 -8.49
CA THR A 15 3.47 -17.77 -9.84
C THR A 15 2.11 -18.48 -9.85
N MET A 16 1.73 -19.11 -8.74
CA MET A 16 0.62 -20.05 -8.60
C MET A 16 0.61 -21.11 -9.72
N ASN A 17 1.82 -21.50 -10.17
CA ASN A 17 2.02 -22.43 -11.28
C ASN A 17 3.40 -23.10 -11.20
N PHE A 18 3.41 -24.44 -11.08
CA PHE A 18 4.63 -25.22 -10.94
C PHE A 18 5.57 -25.11 -12.16
N THR A 19 5.01 -25.02 -13.38
CA THR A 19 5.80 -24.90 -14.61
C THR A 19 6.47 -23.52 -14.69
N ARG A 20 5.72 -22.45 -14.44
CA ARG A 20 6.30 -21.10 -14.40
C ARG A 20 7.33 -20.93 -13.29
N ALA A 21 7.10 -21.54 -12.13
CA ALA A 21 8.08 -21.55 -11.05
C ALA A 21 9.38 -22.26 -11.47
N ALA A 22 9.26 -23.37 -12.18
CA ALA A 22 10.42 -24.12 -12.72
C ALA A 22 11.23 -23.28 -13.71
N GLU A 23 10.55 -22.56 -14.61
CA GLU A 23 11.17 -21.62 -15.56
C GLU A 23 11.95 -20.52 -14.84
N GLN A 24 11.33 -19.86 -13.83
CA GLN A 24 11.97 -18.80 -13.05
C GLN A 24 13.18 -19.28 -12.24
N LEU A 25 13.13 -20.53 -11.75
CA LEU A 25 14.21 -21.12 -10.97
C LEU A 25 15.27 -21.81 -11.82
N HIS A 26 15.08 -21.87 -13.16
CA HIS A 26 15.95 -22.58 -14.08
C HIS A 26 16.14 -24.07 -13.72
N ILE A 27 15.06 -24.73 -13.25
CA ILE A 27 15.02 -26.16 -12.95
C ILE A 27 13.84 -26.82 -13.64
N THR A 28 13.71 -28.14 -13.52
CA THR A 28 12.62 -28.87 -14.14
C THR A 28 11.35 -28.83 -13.27
N GLN A 29 10.16 -28.88 -13.87
CA GLN A 29 8.89 -28.96 -13.13
C GLN A 29 8.82 -30.18 -12.18
N PRO A 30 9.31 -31.40 -12.54
CA PRO A 30 9.40 -32.50 -11.58
C PRO A 30 10.28 -32.17 -10.36
N ALA A 31 11.38 -31.44 -10.51
CA ALA A 31 12.22 -31.01 -9.39
C ALA A 31 11.45 -30.06 -8.46
N VAL A 32 10.72 -29.07 -9.00
CA VAL A 32 9.83 -28.21 -8.21
C VAL A 32 8.82 -29.04 -7.41
N SER A 33 8.18 -30.02 -8.07
CA SER A 33 7.21 -30.90 -7.40
C SER A 33 7.84 -31.74 -6.29
N GLN A 34 9.07 -32.20 -6.50
CA GLN A 34 9.82 -32.96 -5.49
C GLN A 34 10.19 -32.09 -4.29
N HIS A 35 10.62 -30.82 -4.50
CA HIS A 35 10.91 -29.88 -3.43
C HIS A 35 9.68 -29.60 -2.58
N ILE A 36 8.53 -29.37 -3.21
CA ILE A 36 7.27 -29.12 -2.49
C ILE A 36 6.86 -30.37 -1.70
N ARG A 37 6.91 -31.56 -2.29
CA ARG A 37 6.61 -32.82 -1.58
C ARG A 37 7.50 -33.01 -0.36
N ALA A 38 8.80 -32.77 -0.50
CA ALA A 38 9.76 -32.90 0.60
C ALA A 38 9.44 -31.94 1.77
N LEU A 39 8.99 -30.70 1.46
CA LEU A 39 8.50 -29.78 2.50
C LEU A 39 7.21 -30.30 3.13
N GLU A 40 6.24 -30.76 2.34
CA GLU A 40 4.97 -31.31 2.83
C GLU A 40 5.20 -32.55 3.74
N GLU A 41 6.14 -33.41 3.37
CA GLU A 41 6.56 -34.57 4.18
C GLU A 41 7.26 -34.14 5.48
N GLN A 42 8.16 -33.14 5.41
CA GLN A 42 8.88 -32.63 6.57
C GLN A 42 7.93 -32.04 7.64
N TYR A 43 6.85 -31.37 7.20
CA TYR A 43 5.87 -30.72 8.08
C TYR A 43 4.60 -31.54 8.28
N ASP A 44 4.54 -32.75 7.72
CA ASP A 44 3.38 -33.67 7.76
C ASP A 44 2.06 -32.97 7.42
N THR A 45 2.08 -32.12 6.37
CA THR A 45 0.91 -31.34 5.95
C THR A 45 0.96 -30.99 4.47
N LYS A 46 -0.21 -30.79 3.87
CA LYS A 46 -0.32 -30.27 2.50
C LYS A 46 -0.25 -28.74 2.51
N LEU A 47 0.66 -28.20 1.69
CA LEU A 47 0.83 -26.76 1.53
C LEU A 47 -0.01 -26.21 0.37
N PHE A 48 -0.25 -27.04 -0.66
CA PHE A 48 -1.07 -26.70 -1.82
C PHE A 48 -2.23 -27.67 -1.99
N ARG A 49 -3.31 -27.16 -2.59
CA ARG A 49 -4.46 -27.96 -3.06
C ARG A 49 -4.92 -27.44 -4.42
N TYR A 50 -5.59 -28.31 -5.17
CA TYR A 50 -6.29 -27.91 -6.39
C TYR A 50 -7.79 -27.72 -6.09
N GLN A 51 -8.33 -26.57 -6.52
CA GLN A 51 -9.77 -26.34 -6.58
C GLN A 51 -10.15 -26.25 -8.06
N GLY A 52 -10.70 -27.33 -8.60
CA GLY A 52 -10.82 -27.48 -10.05
C GLY A 52 -9.45 -27.51 -10.74
N LYS A 53 -9.21 -26.54 -11.61
CA LYS A 53 -7.91 -26.37 -12.32
C LYS A 53 -6.99 -25.33 -11.67
N GLN A 54 -7.42 -24.67 -10.60
CA GLN A 54 -6.64 -23.62 -9.95
C GLN A 54 -5.85 -24.18 -8.77
N LEU A 55 -4.56 -23.85 -8.73
CA LEU A 55 -3.69 -24.11 -7.59
C LEU A 55 -4.02 -23.10 -6.50
N GLN A 56 -4.14 -23.55 -5.25
CA GLN A 56 -4.40 -22.70 -4.08
C GLN A 56 -3.57 -23.16 -2.89
N LEU A 57 -3.22 -22.24 -2.02
CA LEU A 57 -2.64 -22.56 -0.71
C LEU A 57 -3.71 -23.16 0.21
N THR A 58 -3.31 -24.16 0.99
CA THR A 58 -4.07 -24.63 2.16
C THR A 58 -3.95 -23.59 3.29
N GLU A 59 -4.62 -23.79 4.41
CA GLU A 59 -4.44 -22.96 5.60
C GLU A 59 -3.00 -23.04 6.12
N SER A 60 -2.46 -24.28 6.23
CA SER A 60 -1.06 -24.53 6.55
C SER A 60 -0.10 -23.91 5.54
N GLY A 61 -0.46 -23.96 4.25
CA GLY A 61 0.31 -23.31 3.18
C GLY A 61 0.36 -21.80 3.31
N ARG A 62 -0.73 -21.14 3.70
CA ARG A 62 -0.77 -19.70 3.98
C ARG A 62 0.07 -19.33 5.20
N LEU A 63 -0.04 -20.10 6.28
CA LEU A 63 0.80 -19.91 7.47
C LEU A 63 2.28 -20.05 7.12
N PHE A 64 2.62 -21.13 6.41
CA PHE A 64 3.99 -21.39 5.98
C PHE A 64 4.51 -20.28 5.07
N PHE A 65 3.69 -19.81 4.12
CA PHE A 65 4.07 -18.71 3.24
C PHE A 65 4.41 -17.43 4.00
N ARG A 66 3.56 -17.00 4.93
CA ARG A 66 3.81 -15.79 5.73
C ARG A 66 5.12 -15.88 6.49
N THR A 67 5.32 -16.98 7.23
CA THR A 67 6.53 -17.19 8.03
C THR A 67 7.79 -17.31 7.16
N ALA A 68 7.75 -18.15 6.13
CA ALA A 68 8.88 -18.37 5.24
C ALA A 68 9.29 -17.10 4.46
N ALA A 69 8.32 -16.31 4.03
CA ALA A 69 8.59 -15.05 3.34
C ALA A 69 9.23 -14.01 4.28
N THR A 70 8.79 -13.92 5.54
CA THR A 70 9.43 -13.05 6.54
C THR A 70 10.88 -13.49 6.81
N MET A 71 11.10 -14.79 7.05
CA MET A 71 12.45 -15.33 7.25
C MET A 71 13.38 -15.12 6.05
N HIS A 72 12.84 -15.26 4.84
CA HIS A 72 13.60 -15.01 3.60
C HIS A 72 14.01 -13.54 3.50
N HIS A 73 13.07 -12.62 3.71
CA HIS A 73 13.33 -11.20 3.73
C HIS A 73 14.39 -10.82 4.78
N ASP A 74 14.23 -11.29 6.01
CA ASP A 74 15.16 -11.03 7.10
C ASP A 74 16.57 -11.59 6.79
N ALA A 75 16.66 -12.74 6.12
CA ALA A 75 17.94 -13.30 5.68
C ALA A 75 18.61 -12.48 4.58
N LEU A 76 17.85 -11.90 3.66
CA LEU A 76 18.36 -10.99 2.64
C LEU A 76 18.85 -9.69 3.28
N HIS A 77 18.07 -9.08 4.15
CA HIS A 77 18.42 -7.86 4.87
C HIS A 77 19.67 -8.06 5.73
N LEU A 78 19.78 -9.18 6.46
CA LEU A 78 20.99 -9.54 7.20
C LEU A 78 22.21 -9.65 6.28
N ARG A 79 22.06 -10.26 5.10
CA ARG A 79 23.15 -10.38 4.13
C ARG A 79 23.62 -9.00 3.65
N GLU A 80 22.71 -8.08 3.38
CA GLU A 80 23.04 -6.70 3.01
C GLU A 80 23.79 -6.01 4.13
N LEU A 81 23.35 -6.12 5.38
CA LEU A 81 24.02 -5.57 6.54
C LEU A 81 25.45 -6.09 6.73
N ILE A 82 25.66 -7.40 6.50
CA ILE A 82 27.00 -8.02 6.62
C ILE A 82 27.92 -7.59 5.46
N GLN A 83 27.39 -7.38 4.26
CA GLN A 83 28.16 -7.01 3.07
C GLN A 83 28.45 -5.52 2.94
N GLN A 84 27.84 -4.68 3.77
CA GLN A 84 28.11 -3.25 3.82
C GLN A 84 29.51 -3.03 4.41
N GLU A 85 30.50 -2.80 3.55
CA GLU A 85 31.85 -2.31 3.93
C GLU A 85 31.82 -0.85 4.41
N ASP A 86 30.83 -0.07 3.94
CA ASP A 86 30.53 1.30 4.35
C ASP A 86 29.39 1.29 5.36
N HIS A 87 29.54 2.03 6.46
CA HIS A 87 28.49 2.17 7.49
C HIS A 87 27.28 3.00 7.02
N SER A 88 27.08 3.15 5.72
CA SER A 88 25.95 3.87 5.15
C SER A 88 24.65 3.02 5.29
N ARG A 89 23.66 3.60 5.93
CA ARG A 89 22.34 2.98 6.05
C ARG A 89 21.70 2.83 4.67
N HIS A 90 21.16 1.65 4.38
CA HIS A 90 20.37 1.40 3.16
C HIS A 90 18.89 1.28 3.53
N LEU A 91 18.03 2.04 2.87
CA LEU A 91 16.61 2.10 3.13
C LEU A 91 15.83 1.90 1.84
N CYS A 92 15.12 0.77 1.72
CA CYS A 92 14.31 0.44 0.56
C CYS A 92 12.85 0.28 0.97
N PHE A 93 11.99 1.23 0.65
CA PHE A 93 10.61 1.19 1.10
C PHE A 93 9.61 1.63 0.03
N GLY A 94 8.33 1.30 0.30
CA GLY A 94 7.21 1.70 -0.53
C GLY A 94 6.35 2.78 0.11
N ALA A 95 5.81 3.68 -0.70
CA ALA A 95 4.77 4.60 -0.29
C ALA A 95 3.67 4.65 -1.35
N THR A 96 2.41 4.75 -0.94
CA THR A 96 1.33 4.99 -1.90
C THR A 96 1.47 6.37 -2.53
N LEU A 97 0.80 6.61 -3.67
CA LEU A 97 1.00 7.84 -4.44
C LEU A 97 0.76 9.11 -3.60
N THR A 98 -0.31 9.14 -2.83
CA THR A 98 -0.62 10.25 -1.92
C THR A 98 0.53 10.51 -0.95
N ILE A 99 0.98 9.45 -0.29
CA ILE A 99 2.01 9.54 0.74
C ILE A 99 3.36 9.89 0.12
N GLY A 100 3.74 9.19 -0.95
CA GLY A 100 5.04 9.36 -1.60
C GLY A 100 5.24 10.74 -2.22
N GLU A 101 4.18 11.31 -2.82
CA GLU A 101 4.27 12.60 -3.52
C GLU A 101 4.02 13.82 -2.61
N TYR A 102 3.16 13.68 -1.57
CA TYR A 102 2.69 14.84 -0.80
C TYR A 102 3.05 14.81 0.70
N VAL A 103 3.42 13.65 1.24
CA VAL A 103 3.74 13.52 2.66
C VAL A 103 5.22 13.27 2.91
N MET A 104 5.81 12.33 2.15
CA MET A 104 7.20 11.92 2.35
C MET A 104 8.27 12.97 2.02
N PRO A 105 8.10 13.92 1.09
CA PRO A 105 9.18 14.85 0.75
C PRO A 105 9.77 15.61 1.94
N GLY A 106 8.94 16.08 2.88
CA GLY A 106 9.40 16.78 4.09
C GLY A 106 10.23 15.87 5.02
N PRO A 107 9.67 14.75 5.51
CA PRO A 107 10.42 13.78 6.32
C PRO A 107 11.69 13.27 5.67
N LEU A 108 11.69 13.04 4.36
CA LEU A 108 12.88 12.59 3.63
C LEU A 108 13.94 13.67 3.55
N LEU A 109 13.57 14.94 3.38
CA LEU A 109 14.53 16.05 3.42
C LEU A 109 15.27 16.07 4.76
N HIS A 110 14.54 16.01 5.88
CA HIS A 110 15.14 15.97 7.21
C HIS A 110 16.02 14.73 7.43
N LEU A 111 15.61 13.58 6.91
CA LEU A 111 16.41 12.36 6.99
C LEU A 111 17.73 12.50 6.22
N LEU A 112 17.69 13.03 5.00
CA LEU A 112 18.87 13.25 4.15
C LEU A 112 19.83 14.30 4.74
N GLU A 113 19.32 15.31 5.45
CA GLU A 113 20.13 16.27 6.18
C GLU A 113 20.84 15.66 7.40
N ARG A 114 20.19 14.73 8.10
CA ARG A 114 20.75 14.07 9.29
C ARG A 114 21.69 12.91 8.97
N GLU A 115 21.42 12.21 7.88
CA GLU A 115 22.18 11.05 7.42
C GLU A 115 22.60 11.25 5.94
N PRO A 116 23.61 12.10 5.65
CA PRO A 116 23.98 12.44 4.27
C PRO A 116 24.44 11.23 3.43
N ASP A 117 24.96 10.20 4.08
CA ASP A 117 25.47 8.98 3.42
C ASP A 117 24.39 7.88 3.25
N ILE A 118 23.15 8.15 3.66
CA ILE A 118 22.06 7.18 3.52
C ILE A 118 21.78 6.87 2.04
N ARG A 119 21.66 5.59 1.72
CA ARG A 119 21.18 5.13 0.41
C ARG A 119 19.67 4.89 0.49
N LEU A 120 18.90 5.79 -0.13
CA LEU A 120 17.47 5.79 -0.09
C LEU A 120 16.89 5.32 -1.43
N ARG A 121 15.99 4.34 -1.39
CA ARG A 121 15.13 3.93 -2.50
C ARG A 121 13.68 3.92 -2.04
N MET A 122 12.88 4.85 -2.52
CA MET A 122 11.43 4.87 -2.32
C MET A 122 10.73 4.47 -3.62
N LEU A 123 9.88 3.46 -3.54
CA LEU A 123 9.01 3.04 -4.65
C LEU A 123 7.60 3.57 -4.40
N THR A 124 7.02 4.20 -5.42
CA THR A 124 5.64 4.68 -5.35
C THR A 124 4.73 3.79 -6.20
N ALA A 125 3.73 3.17 -5.57
CA ALA A 125 2.75 2.30 -6.23
C ALA A 125 1.42 2.31 -5.46
N ASN A 126 0.40 1.57 -5.92
CA ASN A 126 -0.83 1.40 -5.15
C ASN A 126 -0.63 0.42 -3.97
N THR A 127 -1.54 0.45 -2.99
CA THR A 127 -1.44 -0.38 -1.77
C THR A 127 -1.26 -1.86 -2.10
N GLN A 128 -2.04 -2.40 -3.02
CA GLN A 128 -2.00 -3.82 -3.36
C GLN A 128 -0.62 -4.25 -3.91
N GLU A 129 -0.04 -3.44 -4.78
CA GLU A 129 1.29 -3.69 -5.35
C GLU A 129 2.39 -3.56 -4.29
N LEU A 130 2.32 -2.56 -3.41
CA LEU A 130 3.29 -2.39 -2.32
C LEU A 130 3.26 -3.58 -1.35
N LEU A 131 2.08 -4.05 -0.97
CA LEU A 131 1.94 -5.24 -0.13
C LEU A 131 2.52 -6.49 -0.82
N ARG A 132 2.29 -6.64 -2.12
CA ARG A 132 2.88 -7.72 -2.90
C ARG A 132 4.41 -7.68 -2.89
N LEU A 133 5.01 -6.50 -3.09
CA LEU A 133 6.47 -6.31 -3.07
C LEU A 133 7.06 -6.55 -1.67
N LEU A 134 6.36 -6.10 -0.63
CA LEU A 134 6.73 -6.38 0.76
C LEU A 134 6.67 -7.88 1.06
N ASP A 135 5.66 -8.58 0.56
CA ASP A 135 5.53 -10.03 0.67
C ASP A 135 6.63 -10.80 -0.09
N GLN A 136 7.17 -10.20 -1.14
CA GLN A 136 8.27 -10.76 -1.91
C GLN A 136 9.65 -10.44 -1.34
N GLY A 137 9.72 -9.59 -0.31
CA GLY A 137 10.96 -9.15 0.29
C GLY A 137 11.75 -8.14 -0.56
N GLU A 138 11.05 -7.45 -1.47
CA GLU A 138 11.64 -6.40 -2.31
C GLU A 138 11.60 -5.01 -1.65
N LEU A 139 10.84 -4.87 -0.55
CA LEU A 139 10.75 -3.67 0.28
C LEU A 139 10.93 -4.04 1.75
N ASP A 140 11.59 -3.20 2.52
CA ASP A 140 11.79 -3.35 3.96
C ASP A 140 10.50 -3.06 4.74
N PHE A 141 9.81 -2.00 4.35
CA PHE A 141 8.53 -1.57 4.90
C PHE A 141 7.72 -0.79 3.84
N ALA A 142 6.49 -0.48 4.16
CA ALA A 142 5.66 0.40 3.33
C ALA A 142 4.84 1.37 4.18
N ILE A 143 4.48 2.51 3.60
CA ILE A 143 3.54 3.47 4.20
C ILE A 143 2.34 3.58 3.26
N VAL A 144 1.17 3.19 3.75
CA VAL A 144 -0.03 3.04 2.93
C VAL A 144 -1.24 3.72 3.56
N GLU A 145 -2.19 4.13 2.72
CA GLU A 145 -3.49 4.66 3.15
C GLU A 145 -4.65 3.66 2.96
N GLY A 146 -4.40 2.50 2.37
CA GLY A 146 -5.45 1.52 2.09
C GLY A 146 -5.67 0.52 3.22
N TYR A 147 -6.75 -0.25 3.10
CA TYR A 147 -7.00 -1.39 3.97
C TYR A 147 -6.08 -2.57 3.63
N PHE A 148 -5.64 -3.29 4.65
CA PHE A 148 -4.79 -4.47 4.54
C PHE A 148 -5.12 -5.48 5.63
N ASP A 149 -4.67 -6.72 5.47
CA ASP A 149 -4.82 -7.76 6.48
C ASP A 149 -3.86 -7.49 7.67
N ARG A 150 -4.40 -6.98 8.77
CA ARG A 150 -3.65 -6.67 10.00
C ARG A 150 -2.99 -7.89 10.65
N GLN A 151 -3.37 -9.12 10.26
CA GLN A 151 -2.71 -10.32 10.75
C GLN A 151 -1.43 -10.68 9.97
N ALA A 152 -1.23 -10.07 8.80
CA ALA A 152 -0.07 -10.33 7.96
C ALA A 152 1.10 -9.36 8.22
N TYR A 153 0.82 -8.21 8.86
CA TYR A 153 1.79 -7.12 9.04
C TYR A 153 1.74 -6.56 10.45
N ASP A 154 2.90 -6.27 11.01
CA ASP A 154 3.05 -5.36 12.14
C ASP A 154 2.93 -3.92 11.63
N SER A 155 2.32 -3.04 12.40
CA SER A 155 2.04 -1.69 11.91
C SER A 155 2.02 -0.65 13.02
N LEU A 156 2.29 0.61 12.61
CA LEU A 156 2.16 1.81 13.42
C LEU A 156 1.36 2.85 12.63
N THR A 157 0.48 3.59 13.29
CA THR A 157 -0.21 4.73 12.66
C THR A 157 0.82 5.83 12.40
N TYR A 158 1.02 6.16 11.12
CA TYR A 158 1.94 7.22 10.71
C TYR A 158 1.35 8.61 10.95
N CYS A 159 0.14 8.85 10.45
CA CYS A 159 -0.66 10.03 10.76
C CYS A 159 -2.12 9.79 10.39
N ILE A 160 -3.01 10.65 10.88
CA ILE A 160 -4.42 10.65 10.52
C ILE A 160 -4.66 11.85 9.61
N GLN A 161 -5.28 11.62 8.45
CA GLN A 161 -5.53 12.66 7.46
C GLN A 161 -7.01 12.81 7.12
N PRO A 162 -7.52 14.05 6.98
CA PRO A 162 -8.85 14.28 6.47
C PRO A 162 -8.94 13.90 4.99
N TYR A 163 -10.04 13.23 4.63
CA TYR A 163 -10.34 12.78 3.28
C TYR A 163 -11.56 13.55 2.78
N LEU A 164 -11.36 14.46 1.82
CA LEU A 164 -12.27 15.56 1.49
C LEU A 164 -12.88 15.34 0.11
N PRO A 165 -14.23 15.51 -0.03
CA PRO A 165 -14.84 15.75 -1.34
C PRO A 165 -14.53 17.16 -1.80
N VAL A 166 -14.10 17.32 -3.06
CA VAL A 166 -13.73 18.62 -3.64
C VAL A 166 -14.27 18.79 -5.04
N CYS A 167 -14.47 20.05 -5.42
CA CYS A 167 -14.84 20.49 -6.77
C CYS A 167 -14.14 21.82 -7.13
N ALA A 168 -14.26 22.24 -8.40
CA ALA A 168 -13.88 23.60 -8.79
C ALA A 168 -14.82 24.65 -8.15
N PRO A 169 -14.36 25.87 -7.80
CA PRO A 169 -15.20 26.89 -7.19
C PRO A 169 -16.39 27.33 -8.05
N PHE A 170 -16.27 27.19 -9.36
CA PHE A 170 -17.32 27.51 -10.33
C PHE A 170 -18.17 26.30 -10.72
N TYR A 171 -17.97 25.13 -10.09
CA TYR A 171 -18.74 23.91 -10.36
C TYR A 171 -20.19 24.10 -9.93
N GLN A 172 -21.13 23.79 -10.82
CA GLN A 172 -22.56 23.96 -10.58
C GLN A 172 -23.19 22.59 -10.34
N PHE A 173 -23.67 22.37 -9.13
CA PHE A 173 -24.42 21.18 -8.76
C PHE A 173 -25.83 21.21 -9.35
N GLU A 174 -26.33 20.07 -9.81
CA GLU A 174 -27.72 19.95 -10.31
C GLU A 174 -28.76 20.24 -9.19
N ARG A 175 -28.36 20.03 -7.91
CA ARG A 175 -29.19 20.32 -6.72
C ARG A 175 -28.29 20.70 -5.53
N PRO A 176 -28.86 21.32 -4.48
CA PRO A 176 -28.11 21.57 -3.25
C PRO A 176 -27.52 20.28 -2.68
N VAL A 177 -26.26 20.33 -2.23
CA VAL A 177 -25.53 19.21 -1.65
C VAL A 177 -25.45 19.43 -0.16
N GLN A 178 -25.93 18.45 0.62
CA GLN A 178 -25.84 18.41 2.07
C GLN A 178 -25.27 17.07 2.55
N ARG A 179 -25.54 15.99 1.82
CA ARG A 179 -25.17 14.62 2.19
C ARG A 179 -24.44 13.90 1.04
N MET A 180 -23.81 12.79 1.37
CA MET A 180 -23.12 11.94 0.38
C MET A 180 -24.03 11.53 -0.79
N GLU A 181 -25.31 11.23 -0.49
CA GLU A 181 -26.29 10.81 -1.49
C GLU A 181 -26.60 11.90 -2.52
N ASP A 182 -26.45 13.16 -2.17
CA ASP A 182 -26.69 14.28 -3.07
C ASP A 182 -25.60 14.39 -4.16
N LEU A 183 -24.41 13.82 -3.90
CA LEU A 183 -23.30 13.76 -4.86
C LEU A 183 -23.51 12.72 -5.96
N LEU A 184 -24.44 11.76 -5.82
CA LEU A 184 -24.64 10.66 -6.76
C LEU A 184 -25.08 11.11 -8.16
N GLY A 185 -25.66 12.32 -8.27
CA GLY A 185 -26.01 12.94 -9.56
C GLY A 185 -24.79 13.41 -10.37
N GLU A 186 -23.68 13.64 -9.72
CA GLU A 186 -22.49 14.26 -10.29
C GLU A 186 -21.57 13.24 -10.99
N ARG A 187 -20.57 13.76 -11.73
CA ARG A 187 -19.50 12.94 -12.25
C ARG A 187 -18.45 12.72 -11.17
N LEU A 188 -18.25 11.48 -10.76
CA LEU A 188 -17.15 11.09 -9.90
C LEU A 188 -15.90 10.77 -10.75
N LEU A 189 -14.79 11.46 -10.45
CA LEU A 189 -13.47 11.08 -10.93
C LEU A 189 -12.76 10.29 -9.82
N VAL A 190 -12.36 9.04 -10.09
CA VAL A 190 -11.86 8.12 -9.08
C VAL A 190 -10.62 7.39 -9.57
N ARG A 191 -9.81 6.93 -8.64
CA ARG A 191 -8.64 6.09 -8.91
C ARG A 191 -9.05 4.69 -9.41
N GLU A 192 -8.10 4.01 -10.00
CA GLU A 192 -8.22 2.61 -10.44
C GLU A 192 -8.46 1.64 -9.25
N PRO A 193 -9.02 0.44 -9.49
CA PRO A 193 -9.10 -0.64 -8.49
C PRO A 193 -7.72 -1.00 -7.93
N GLY A 194 -7.65 -1.28 -6.63
CA GLY A 194 -6.39 -1.55 -5.92
C GLY A 194 -5.70 -0.31 -5.36
N SER A 195 -6.16 0.90 -5.72
CA SER A 195 -5.72 2.14 -5.06
C SER A 195 -6.25 2.21 -3.63
N GLY A 196 -5.37 2.56 -2.68
CA GLY A 196 -5.76 2.79 -1.28
C GLY A 196 -6.78 3.92 -1.14
N THR A 197 -6.58 5.03 -1.84
CA THR A 197 -7.51 6.16 -1.88
C THR A 197 -8.92 5.74 -2.33
N ARG A 198 -9.01 4.91 -3.39
CA ARG A 198 -10.29 4.37 -3.84
C ARG A 198 -10.92 3.43 -2.82
N ASN A 199 -10.14 2.53 -2.21
CA ASN A 199 -10.65 1.59 -1.22
C ASN A 199 -11.27 2.32 -0.01
N VAL A 200 -10.70 3.43 0.40
CA VAL A 200 -11.27 4.27 1.47
C VAL A 200 -12.62 4.85 1.05
N LEU A 201 -12.73 5.41 -0.17
CA LEU A 201 -14.01 5.89 -0.68
C LEU A 201 -15.06 4.77 -0.78
N GLU A 202 -14.69 3.62 -1.34
CA GLU A 202 -15.58 2.46 -1.47
C GLU A 202 -16.11 2.03 -0.09
N ARG A 203 -15.24 2.00 0.94
CA ARG A 203 -15.64 1.67 2.31
C ARG A 203 -16.63 2.68 2.89
N VAL A 204 -16.36 3.98 2.73
CA VAL A 204 -17.24 5.07 3.17
C VAL A 204 -18.61 4.98 2.50
N LEU A 205 -18.66 4.60 1.22
CA LEU A 205 -19.90 4.41 0.49
C LEU A 205 -20.63 3.14 0.96
N GLU A 206 -19.92 2.02 1.16
CA GLU A 206 -20.49 0.76 1.65
C GLU A 206 -21.19 0.91 3.01
N GLU A 207 -20.62 1.70 3.94
CA GLU A 207 -21.23 2.01 5.23
C GLU A 207 -22.60 2.71 5.10
N ARG A 208 -22.86 3.29 3.91
CA ARG A 208 -24.12 3.94 3.53
C ARG A 208 -24.97 3.10 2.56
N ASN A 209 -24.59 1.83 2.34
CA ASN A 209 -25.19 0.96 1.32
C ASN A 209 -25.09 1.53 -0.10
N LEU A 210 -24.04 2.27 -0.40
CA LEU A 210 -23.71 2.85 -1.70
C LEU A 210 -22.43 2.21 -2.26
N ASN A 211 -22.14 2.47 -3.52
CA ASN A 211 -20.87 2.11 -4.17
C ASN A 211 -20.53 3.13 -5.26
N VAL A 212 -19.33 3.04 -5.86
CA VAL A 212 -18.90 3.98 -6.89
C VAL A 212 -19.78 3.94 -8.15
N GLN A 213 -20.44 2.80 -8.46
CA GLN A 213 -21.40 2.67 -9.56
C GLN A 213 -22.75 3.33 -9.25
N SER A 214 -23.00 3.72 -8.00
CA SER A 214 -24.19 4.51 -7.64
C SER A 214 -24.13 5.93 -8.20
N PHE A 215 -22.94 6.42 -8.57
CA PHE A 215 -22.79 7.71 -9.22
C PHE A 215 -23.27 7.65 -10.67
N ARG A 216 -24.02 8.66 -11.11
CA ARG A 216 -24.58 8.73 -12.46
C ARG A 216 -23.53 8.68 -13.56
N ARG A 217 -22.34 9.21 -13.29
CA ARG A 217 -21.20 9.23 -14.22
C ARG A 217 -19.93 8.92 -13.45
N LEU A 218 -19.20 7.92 -13.91
CA LEU A 218 -17.93 7.50 -13.34
C LEU A 218 -16.82 7.68 -14.36
N SER A 219 -15.69 8.25 -13.92
CA SER A 219 -14.46 8.33 -14.71
C SER A 219 -13.31 7.78 -13.88
N GLU A 220 -12.69 6.72 -14.36
CA GLU A 220 -11.61 6.01 -13.68
C GLU A 220 -10.26 6.37 -14.31
N LEU A 221 -9.30 6.82 -13.48
CA LEU A 221 -7.98 7.25 -13.91
C LEU A 221 -6.90 6.75 -12.93
N GLY A 222 -5.77 6.27 -13.46
CA GLY A 222 -4.63 5.80 -12.68
C GLY A 222 -3.72 6.92 -12.12
N SER A 223 -3.91 8.17 -12.54
CA SER A 223 -3.07 9.29 -12.12
C SER A 223 -3.81 10.26 -11.20
N LEU A 224 -3.31 10.40 -9.97
CA LEU A 224 -3.82 11.35 -8.99
C LEU A 224 -3.77 12.79 -9.51
N ASN A 225 -2.66 13.19 -10.15
CA ASN A 225 -2.50 14.51 -10.74
C ASN A 225 -3.46 14.77 -11.90
N ALA A 226 -3.76 13.77 -12.74
CA ALA A 226 -4.73 13.92 -13.82
C ALA A 226 -6.15 14.15 -13.26
N ILE A 227 -6.54 13.39 -12.22
CA ILE A 227 -7.83 13.58 -11.53
C ILE A 227 -7.90 15.02 -10.98
N LYS A 228 -6.88 15.46 -10.23
CA LYS A 228 -6.83 16.80 -9.63
C LYS A 228 -6.99 17.90 -10.69
N LYS A 229 -6.24 17.85 -11.81
CA LYS A 229 -6.35 18.80 -12.90
C LYS A 229 -7.75 18.84 -13.55
N LEU A 230 -8.38 17.68 -13.72
CA LEU A 230 -9.73 17.59 -14.28
C LEU A 230 -10.78 18.17 -13.31
N VAL A 231 -10.62 17.93 -11.99
CA VAL A 231 -11.50 18.56 -10.99
C VAL A 231 -11.32 20.08 -10.99
N CYS A 232 -10.10 20.60 -11.00
CA CYS A 232 -9.83 22.04 -11.12
C CYS A 232 -10.45 22.64 -12.40
N ALA A 233 -10.52 21.88 -13.49
CA ALA A 233 -11.16 22.30 -14.74
C ALA A 233 -12.68 22.15 -14.74
N GLY A 234 -13.31 21.72 -13.64
CA GLY A 234 -14.75 21.58 -13.51
C GLY A 234 -15.35 20.35 -14.19
N ALA A 235 -14.54 19.31 -14.46
CA ALA A 235 -15.02 18.10 -15.13
C ALA A 235 -15.91 17.21 -14.24
N GLY A 236 -15.92 17.44 -12.93
CA GLY A 236 -16.68 16.69 -11.94
C GLY A 236 -16.14 16.89 -10.53
N ILE A 237 -16.43 15.96 -9.65
CA ILE A 237 -15.99 15.94 -8.25
C ILE A 237 -15.03 14.78 -8.02
N SER A 238 -14.23 14.87 -6.96
CA SER A 238 -13.40 13.76 -6.49
C SER A 238 -13.20 13.86 -4.98
N PHE A 239 -12.61 12.81 -4.42
CA PHE A 239 -12.23 12.74 -3.03
C PHE A 239 -10.71 12.65 -2.92
N PHE A 240 -10.11 13.52 -2.10
CA PHE A 240 -8.67 13.55 -1.88
C PHE A 240 -8.33 13.68 -0.40
N TYR A 241 -7.19 13.19 -0.02
CA TYR A 241 -6.60 13.59 1.26
C TYR A 241 -6.15 15.05 1.20
N ARG A 242 -6.33 15.76 2.29
CA ARG A 242 -6.00 17.19 2.37
C ARG A 242 -4.61 17.55 1.83
N PRO A 243 -3.51 16.82 2.15
CA PRO A 243 -2.19 17.16 1.62
C PRO A 243 -2.10 17.20 0.09
N VAL A 244 -2.94 16.41 -0.61
CA VAL A 244 -2.96 16.36 -2.09
C VAL A 244 -3.48 17.64 -2.71
N VAL A 245 -4.41 18.30 -2.05
CA VAL A 245 -5.19 19.45 -2.59
C VAL A 245 -4.98 20.74 -1.82
N GLN A 246 -4.13 20.74 -0.78
CA GLN A 246 -3.93 21.91 0.07
C GLN A 246 -3.50 23.14 -0.74
N ALA A 247 -2.56 23.00 -1.65
CA ALA A 247 -2.08 24.11 -2.47
C ALA A 247 -3.19 24.69 -3.36
N GLU A 248 -4.02 23.84 -3.96
CA GLU A 248 -5.14 24.26 -4.81
C GLU A 248 -6.30 24.86 -3.99
N LEU A 249 -6.53 24.38 -2.76
CA LEU A 249 -7.48 24.98 -1.84
C LEU A 249 -7.03 26.39 -1.42
N ASP A 250 -5.76 26.55 -1.03
CA ASP A 250 -5.18 27.83 -0.64
C ASP A 250 -5.16 28.84 -1.79
N ALA A 251 -4.94 28.34 -3.02
CA ALA A 251 -4.97 29.16 -4.25
C ALA A 251 -6.39 29.44 -4.78
N GLY A 252 -7.43 28.89 -4.13
CA GLY A 252 -8.84 29.04 -4.58
C GLY A 252 -9.13 28.35 -5.94
N GLN A 253 -8.32 27.37 -6.33
CA GLN A 253 -8.55 26.57 -7.55
C GLN A 253 -9.48 25.39 -7.30
N LEU A 254 -9.57 24.94 -6.06
CA LEU A 254 -10.51 23.95 -5.56
C LEU A 254 -11.26 24.50 -4.36
N GLN A 255 -12.42 23.94 -4.08
CA GLN A 255 -13.17 24.14 -2.85
C GLN A 255 -13.61 22.79 -2.28
N GLU A 256 -13.65 22.71 -0.96
CA GLU A 256 -14.22 21.57 -0.24
C GLU A 256 -15.75 21.59 -0.36
N ILE A 257 -16.34 20.43 -0.61
CA ILE A 257 -17.78 20.24 -0.60
C ILE A 257 -18.16 19.89 0.83
N PHE A 258 -18.87 20.80 1.50
CA PHE A 258 -19.31 20.58 2.86
C PHE A 258 -20.43 19.55 2.91
N LEU A 259 -20.27 18.50 3.74
CA LEU A 259 -21.27 17.47 3.99
C LEU A 259 -21.66 17.49 5.46
N GLU A 260 -22.96 17.48 5.74
CA GLU A 260 -23.50 17.40 7.11
C GLU A 260 -23.25 16.02 7.76
N ASP A 261 -22.97 14.99 6.96
CA ASP A 261 -22.67 13.62 7.41
C ASP A 261 -21.37 13.50 8.24
N GLY A 262 -20.63 14.60 8.36
CA GLY A 262 -19.38 14.68 9.10
C GLY A 262 -18.12 14.51 8.25
N SER A 263 -17.00 14.83 8.85
CA SER A 263 -15.69 14.74 8.21
C SER A 263 -15.19 13.29 8.18
N ILE A 264 -14.61 12.91 7.06
CA ILE A 264 -13.99 11.58 6.88
C ILE A 264 -12.51 11.70 7.23
N PHE A 265 -12.04 10.84 8.12
CA PHE A 265 -10.63 10.73 8.49
C PHE A 265 -10.14 9.31 8.23
N HIS A 266 -8.89 9.17 7.84
CA HIS A 266 -8.30 7.86 7.63
C HIS A 266 -6.81 7.87 8.00
N ASP A 267 -6.35 6.72 8.53
CA ASP A 267 -4.96 6.53 8.96
C ASP A 267 -4.04 6.30 7.77
N PHE A 268 -2.90 6.98 7.75
CA PHE A 268 -1.74 6.52 7.00
C PHE A 268 -0.94 5.59 7.91
N THR A 269 -0.63 4.41 7.41
CA THR A 269 -0.08 3.33 8.21
C THR A 269 1.31 2.94 7.72
N PHE A 270 2.29 3.00 8.61
CA PHE A 270 3.61 2.41 8.42
C PHE A 270 3.54 0.94 8.79
N LEU A 271 3.95 0.04 7.90
CA LEU A 271 3.82 -1.39 8.11
C LEU A 271 5.02 -2.17 7.58
N TRP A 272 5.30 -3.30 8.23
CA TRP A 272 6.33 -4.26 7.85
C TRP A 272 5.81 -5.69 8.07
N ARG A 273 6.55 -6.69 7.62
CA ARG A 273 6.13 -8.08 7.76
C ARG A 273 6.05 -8.50 9.22
N GLN A 274 4.93 -9.15 9.59
CA GLN A 274 4.70 -9.62 10.94
C GLN A 274 5.80 -10.61 11.36
N GLY A 275 6.30 -10.44 12.60
CA GLY A 275 7.28 -11.34 13.20
C GLY A 275 8.70 -11.20 12.64
N SER A 276 9.03 -10.12 11.91
CA SER A 276 10.40 -9.80 11.51
C SER A 276 11.30 -9.59 12.73
N VAL A 277 12.50 -10.16 12.70
CA VAL A 277 13.53 -9.91 13.74
C VAL A 277 14.05 -8.49 13.69
N PHE A 278 13.85 -7.77 12.58
CA PHE A 278 14.20 -6.37 12.39
C PHE A 278 13.10 -5.39 12.84
N ALA A 279 12.04 -5.85 13.51
CA ALA A 279 10.99 -4.97 14.03
C ALA A 279 11.50 -3.78 14.87
N PRO A 280 12.55 -3.91 15.73
CA PRO A 280 13.15 -2.77 16.44
C PRO A 280 13.75 -1.73 15.48
N TYR A 281 14.42 -2.17 14.41
CA TYR A 281 14.97 -1.31 13.36
C TYR A 281 13.86 -0.54 12.62
N TYR A 282 12.76 -1.21 12.24
CA TYR A 282 11.63 -0.53 11.57
C TYR A 282 10.97 0.51 12.47
N ARG A 283 10.90 0.27 13.78
CA ARG A 283 10.41 1.28 14.74
C ARG A 283 11.33 2.48 14.83
N GLU A 284 12.65 2.27 14.81
CA GLU A 284 13.62 3.37 14.75
C GLU A 284 13.43 4.21 13.49
N ILE A 285 13.32 3.58 12.31
CA ILE A 285 13.03 4.26 11.04
C ILE A 285 11.70 5.00 11.09
N PHE A 286 10.66 4.40 11.66
CA PHE A 286 9.40 5.09 11.87
C PHE A 286 9.58 6.40 12.64
N HIS A 287 10.31 6.39 13.75
CA HIS A 287 10.57 7.59 14.53
C HIS A 287 11.43 8.62 13.77
N LEU A 288 12.39 8.19 12.98
CA LEU A 288 13.18 9.07 12.13
C LEU A 288 12.34 9.77 11.06
N LEU A 289 11.41 9.04 10.42
CA LEU A 289 10.52 9.58 9.39
C LEU A 289 9.34 10.36 9.97
N HIS A 290 8.88 10.01 11.17
CA HIS A 290 7.73 10.67 11.80
C HIS A 290 8.11 12.06 12.34
N GLY A 291 9.39 12.28 12.68
CA GLY A 291 9.91 13.55 13.23
C GLY A 291 9.32 13.88 14.62
N SER A 292 10.14 14.43 15.50
CA SER A 292 9.64 14.97 16.78
C SER A 292 8.90 16.32 16.64
N ASP A 293 8.80 16.90 15.41
CA ASP A 293 8.41 18.30 15.26
C ASP A 293 7.59 18.68 14.02
N SER A 294 6.85 17.77 13.38
CA SER A 294 6.13 18.23 12.18
C SER A 294 4.71 17.70 11.98
N PHE A 295 3.85 17.88 12.97
CA PHE A 295 2.43 18.19 12.73
C PHE A 295 1.93 18.86 14.01
N GLY A 296 1.97 20.19 13.99
CA GLY A 296 1.37 21.02 15.00
C GLY A 296 -0.07 20.60 15.21
N ALA A 297 -0.35 20.11 16.40
CA ALA A 297 -1.68 20.15 16.97
C ALA A 297 -1.99 21.63 17.18
N ASP A 298 -2.66 22.23 16.22
CA ASP A 298 -3.36 23.48 16.43
C ASP A 298 -4.83 23.29 16.08
N GLY A 299 -5.65 23.41 17.18
CA GLY A 299 -6.99 23.87 17.31
C GLY A 299 -8.13 23.23 16.56
#